data_cccf52a83ef1ac498676850360b42ff6
#
_entry.id   cccf52a83ef1ac498676850360b42ff6
#
_cell.length_a   1.000
_cell.length_b   1.000
_cell.length_c   1.000
_cell.angle_alpha   90.00
_cell.angle_beta   90.00
_cell.angle_gamma   90.00
#
_symmetry.space_group_name_H-M   'P 1'
#
loop_
_entity.id
_entity.type
_entity.pdbx_description
1 polymer ?
#
loop_
_entity_poly.entity_id
_entity_poly.type
_entity_poly.pdbx_seq_one_letter_code
_entity_poly.pdbx_strand_id
1 'polypeptide(L)'
;CEQRLFMQRQLREMNGRDRDRIDKLWLVIDDAPVKPALQQALAGTPGMHMLRVPRATVAAWLKPAPGQALEDHLYVVDPLGEWMMRAPANADPSKLKRDITRLLRASGGWDQAGRQALINDPLASAGAPASAPAAPASRP
;
A
#
# COMPACT_ATOMS: atom_id res chain seq x y z
N CYS A 1 -14.13 8.41 2.07
CA CYS A 1 -13.53 7.11 1.83
C CYS A 1 -13.57 6.72 0.36
N GLU A 2 -14.75 6.70 -0.26
CA GLU A 2 -14.91 6.31 -1.66
C GLU A 2 -14.07 7.16 -2.62
N GLN A 3 -13.96 8.45 -2.35
CA GLN A 3 -13.15 9.36 -3.15
C GLN A 3 -11.68 8.94 -3.17
N ARG A 4 -11.16 8.46 -2.07
CA ARG A 4 -9.76 8.00 -1.99
C ARG A 4 -9.55 6.67 -2.68
N LEU A 5 -10.53 5.79 -2.62
CA LEU A 5 -10.50 4.54 -3.38
C LEU A 5 -10.51 4.82 -4.88
N PHE A 6 -11.31 5.79 -5.30
CA PHE A 6 -11.34 6.22 -6.70
C PHE A 6 -9.99 6.79 -7.12
N MET A 7 -9.38 7.62 -6.29
CA MET A 7 -8.07 8.20 -6.57
C MET A 7 -6.99 7.11 -6.66
N GLN A 8 -7.00 6.13 -5.78
CA GLN A 8 -6.08 4.99 -5.84
C GLN A 8 -6.17 4.28 -7.19
N ARG A 9 -7.38 4.02 -7.63
CA ARG A 9 -7.62 3.36 -8.91
C ARG A 9 -7.07 4.18 -10.06
N GLN A 10 -7.38 5.49 -10.07
CA GLN A 10 -6.87 6.39 -11.10
C GLN A 10 -5.35 6.39 -11.16
N LEU A 11 -4.70 6.52 -10.01
CA LEU A 11 -3.25 6.56 -9.93
C LEU A 11 -2.60 5.30 -10.50
N ARG A 12 -3.19 4.14 -10.21
CA ARG A 12 -2.70 2.88 -10.74
C ARG A 12 -2.83 2.86 -12.27
N GLU A 13 -4.01 3.20 -12.79
CA GLU A 13 -4.27 3.18 -14.22
C GLU A 13 -3.42 4.22 -14.98
N MET A 14 -3.15 5.36 -14.37
CA MET A 14 -2.32 6.41 -14.98
C MET A 14 -0.85 6.00 -15.16
N ASN A 15 -0.40 4.95 -14.49
CA ASN A 15 0.96 4.45 -14.64
C ASN A 15 1.13 3.47 -15.79
N GLY A 16 0.08 3.22 -16.56
CA GLY A 16 0.16 2.46 -17.79
C GLY A 16 0.82 1.09 -17.63
N ARG A 17 1.93 0.89 -18.31
CA ARG A 17 2.64 -0.40 -18.28
C ARG A 17 3.21 -0.76 -16.92
N ASP A 18 3.43 0.21 -16.04
CA ASP A 18 3.93 -0.02 -14.70
C ASP A 18 2.82 -0.28 -13.69
N ARG A 19 1.56 -0.25 -14.11
CA ARG A 19 0.42 -0.43 -13.20
C ARG A 19 0.44 -1.77 -12.47
N ASP A 20 1.01 -2.80 -13.06
CA ASP A 20 1.08 -4.12 -12.43
C ASP A 20 2.12 -4.19 -11.30
N ARG A 21 2.95 -3.15 -11.16
CA ARG A 21 3.87 -2.99 -10.05
C ARG A 21 3.22 -2.25 -8.87
N ILE A 22 1.99 -1.81 -9.02
CA ILE A 22 1.26 -1.03 -8.01
C ILE A 22 0.06 -1.83 -7.54
N ASP A 23 0.06 -2.22 -6.29
CA ASP A 23 -1.10 -2.80 -5.64
C ASP A 23 -1.81 -1.73 -4.82
N LYS A 24 -3.11 -1.92 -4.64
CA LYS A 24 -3.94 -1.04 -3.83
C LYS A 24 -4.32 -1.78 -2.56
N LEU A 25 -4.12 -1.13 -1.43
CA LEU A 25 -4.46 -1.70 -0.15
C LEU A 25 -5.43 -0.76 0.57
N TRP A 26 -6.57 -1.29 0.95
CA TRP A 26 -7.53 -0.58 1.78
C TRP A 26 -7.54 -1.17 3.18
N LEU A 27 -7.07 -0.38 4.12
CA LEU A 27 -7.09 -0.74 5.54
C LEU A 27 -8.36 -0.18 6.18
N VAL A 28 -9.24 -1.07 6.60
CA VAL A 28 -10.46 -0.70 7.33
C VAL A 28 -10.10 -0.67 8.81
N ILE A 29 -10.09 0.53 9.38
CA ILE A 29 -9.55 0.75 10.74
C ILE A 29 -10.62 0.96 11.80
N ASP A 30 -11.87 0.75 11.45
CA ASP A 30 -12.99 0.80 12.40
C ASP A 30 -13.79 -0.50 12.34
N ASP A 31 -14.81 -0.60 13.18
CA ASP A 31 -15.67 -1.77 13.25
C ASP A 31 -16.91 -1.64 12.38
N ALA A 32 -17.05 -0.54 11.65
CA ALA A 32 -18.21 -0.31 10.81
C ALA A 32 -18.24 -1.31 9.65
N PRO A 33 -19.43 -1.83 9.30
CA PRO A 33 -19.52 -2.73 8.16
C PRO A 33 -19.23 -2.01 6.86
N VAL A 34 -18.54 -2.68 5.96
CA VAL A 34 -18.32 -2.17 4.61
C VAL A 34 -19.58 -2.40 3.80
N LYS A 35 -20.00 -1.41 3.02
CA LYS A 35 -21.19 -1.55 2.16
C LYS A 35 -21.02 -2.74 1.23
N PRO A 36 -21.99 -3.68 1.16
CA PRO A 36 -21.85 -4.87 0.32
C PRO A 36 -21.57 -4.56 -1.15
N ALA A 37 -22.21 -3.53 -1.70
CA ALA A 37 -22.00 -3.13 -3.08
C ALA A 37 -20.55 -2.71 -3.33
N LEU A 38 -19.96 -1.96 -2.40
CA LEU A 38 -18.57 -1.52 -2.49
C LEU A 38 -17.63 -2.71 -2.35
N GLN A 39 -17.92 -3.60 -1.42
CA GLN A 39 -17.11 -4.79 -1.21
C GLN A 39 -17.08 -5.68 -2.46
N GLN A 40 -18.23 -5.87 -3.10
CA GLN A 40 -18.30 -6.63 -4.35
C GLN A 40 -17.56 -5.95 -5.49
N ALA A 41 -17.69 -4.63 -5.60
CA ALA A 41 -16.99 -3.88 -6.63
C ALA A 41 -15.46 -3.98 -6.49
N LEU A 42 -14.96 -4.00 -5.26
CA LEU A 42 -13.55 -4.09 -5.00
C LEU A 42 -13.01 -5.51 -5.16
N ALA A 43 -13.82 -6.51 -4.85
CA ALA A 43 -13.39 -7.90 -4.91
C ALA A 43 -12.94 -8.33 -6.32
N GLY A 44 -13.54 -7.77 -7.36
CA GLY A 44 -13.18 -8.09 -8.74
C GLY A 44 -12.12 -7.17 -9.34
N THR A 45 -11.55 -6.26 -8.55
CA THR A 45 -10.60 -5.27 -9.06
C THR A 45 -9.17 -5.81 -8.96
N PRO A 46 -8.42 -5.87 -10.07
CA PRO A 46 -7.04 -6.35 -10.03
C PRO A 46 -6.15 -5.54 -9.10
N GLY A 47 -5.30 -6.22 -8.35
CA GLY A 47 -4.35 -5.59 -7.45
C GLY A 47 -4.99 -4.87 -6.27
N MET A 48 -6.22 -5.23 -5.92
CA MET A 48 -6.93 -4.63 -4.78
C MET A 48 -6.99 -5.60 -3.62
N HIS A 49 -6.55 -5.12 -2.46
CA HIS A 49 -6.57 -5.87 -1.22
C HIS A 49 -7.30 -5.08 -0.15
N MET A 50 -8.15 -5.74 0.62
CA MET A 50 -8.88 -5.12 1.70
C MET A 50 -8.62 -5.90 2.98
N LEU A 51 -8.15 -5.20 4.01
CA LEU A 51 -7.84 -5.80 5.30
C LEU A 51 -8.46 -4.95 6.41
N ARG A 52 -8.99 -5.60 7.41
CA ARG A 52 -9.44 -4.91 8.62
C ARG A 52 -8.33 -4.98 9.66
N VAL A 53 -7.88 -3.81 10.09
CA VAL A 53 -6.75 -3.69 11.01
C VAL A 53 -7.12 -2.69 12.11
N PRO A 54 -6.78 -2.95 13.37
CA PRO A 54 -7.04 -1.98 14.44
C PRO A 54 -6.37 -0.63 14.16
N ARG A 55 -7.10 0.45 14.46
CA ARG A 55 -6.59 1.81 14.25
C ARG A 55 -5.23 2.02 14.94
N ALA A 56 -5.06 1.51 16.13
CA ALA A 56 -3.81 1.67 16.87
C ALA A 56 -2.62 1.04 16.15
N THR A 57 -2.83 -0.08 15.49
CA THR A 57 -1.78 -0.76 14.72
C THR A 57 -1.37 0.08 13.52
N VAL A 58 -2.33 0.65 12.80
CA VAL A 58 -2.05 1.51 11.65
C VAL A 58 -1.39 2.81 12.12
N ALA A 59 -1.86 3.38 13.22
CA ALA A 59 -1.30 4.62 13.77
C ALA A 59 0.15 4.47 14.23
N ALA A 60 0.56 3.28 14.60
CA ALA A 60 1.94 3.00 14.95
C ALA A 60 2.85 2.96 13.73
N TRP A 61 2.28 2.67 12.58
CA TRP A 61 3.00 2.50 11.31
C TRP A 61 2.95 3.77 10.44
N LEU A 62 1.75 4.32 10.25
CA LEU A 62 1.52 5.47 9.36
C LEU A 62 1.15 6.70 10.20
N LYS A 63 1.67 7.87 9.81
CA LYS A 63 1.41 9.12 10.52
C LYS A 63 0.68 10.10 9.63
N PRO A 64 -0.47 10.65 10.05
CA PRO A 64 -1.11 11.73 9.32
C PRO A 64 -0.36 13.05 9.52
N ALA A 65 -0.66 14.03 8.67
CA ALA A 65 -0.16 15.38 8.87
C ALA A 65 -0.78 15.99 10.11
N PRO A 66 -0.11 16.97 10.76
CA PRO A 66 -0.67 17.65 11.92
C PRO A 66 -2.07 18.19 11.62
N GLY A 67 -3.02 17.91 12.53
CA GLY A 67 -4.40 18.33 12.36
C GLY A 67 -5.23 17.49 11.38
N GLN A 68 -4.67 16.43 10.86
CA GLN A 68 -5.34 15.54 9.91
C GLN A 68 -5.53 14.15 10.53
N ALA A 69 -6.47 13.39 9.97
CA ALA A 69 -6.70 12.01 10.37
C ALA A 69 -6.00 11.04 9.41
N LEU A 70 -5.83 9.80 9.84
CA LEU A 70 -5.25 8.76 8.98
C LEU A 70 -6.01 8.63 7.66
N GLU A 71 -7.33 8.76 7.71
CA GLU A 71 -8.22 8.61 6.57
C GLU A 71 -8.10 9.74 5.54
N ASP A 72 -7.46 10.82 5.90
CA ASP A 72 -7.35 11.99 5.02
C ASP A 72 -6.28 11.82 3.94
N HIS A 73 -5.44 10.81 4.07
CA HIS A 73 -4.28 10.64 3.21
C HIS A 73 -4.30 9.34 2.44
N LEU A 74 -3.58 9.33 1.32
CA LEU A 74 -3.08 8.11 0.71
C LEU A 74 -1.63 7.97 1.11
N TYR A 75 -1.24 6.75 1.41
CA TYR A 75 0.14 6.43 1.79
C TYR A 75 0.74 5.52 0.74
N VAL A 76 2.01 5.73 0.46
CA VAL A 76 2.76 4.86 -0.44
C VAL A 76 3.77 4.08 0.39
N VAL A 77 3.70 2.77 0.27
CA VAL A 77 4.62 1.87 0.97
C VAL A 77 5.36 1.01 -0.04
N ASP A 78 6.56 0.60 0.33
CA ASP A 78 7.37 -0.25 -0.52
C ASP A 78 6.97 -1.73 -0.37
N PRO A 79 7.51 -2.63 -1.19
CA PRO A 79 7.20 -4.06 -1.11
C PRO A 79 7.53 -4.70 0.24
N LEU A 80 8.39 -4.10 1.01
CA LEU A 80 8.77 -4.58 2.34
C LEU A 80 7.90 -4.01 3.46
N GLY A 81 6.92 -3.16 3.12
CA GLY A 81 6.03 -2.56 4.09
C GLY A 81 6.53 -1.26 4.70
N GLU A 82 7.63 -0.71 4.19
CA GLU A 82 8.15 0.56 4.69
C GLU A 82 7.35 1.73 4.11
N TRP A 83 6.97 2.65 4.98
CA TRP A 83 6.25 3.85 4.58
C TRP A 83 7.20 4.82 3.89
N MET A 84 6.94 5.11 2.62
CA MET A 84 7.80 5.95 1.79
C MET A 84 7.31 7.39 1.69
N MET A 85 5.99 7.56 1.52
CA MET A 85 5.47 8.90 1.32
C MET A 85 3.99 8.98 1.72
N ARG A 86 3.56 10.18 2.04
CA ARG A 86 2.17 10.50 2.36
C ARG A 86 1.68 11.59 1.42
N ALA A 87 0.57 11.33 0.75
CA ALA A 87 -0.07 12.33 -0.09
C ALA A 87 -0.81 13.35 0.77
N PRO A 88 -0.83 14.64 0.39
CA PRO A 88 -1.65 15.62 1.07
C PRO A 88 -3.14 15.26 1.00
N ALA A 89 -3.93 15.79 1.94
CA ALA A 89 -5.37 15.55 1.96
C ALA A 89 -6.05 15.96 0.65
N ASN A 90 -5.56 17.03 0.03
CA ASN A 90 -6.06 17.53 -1.24
C ASN A 90 -5.05 17.30 -2.36
N ALA A 91 -4.56 16.07 -2.47
CA ALA A 91 -3.53 15.74 -3.45
C ALA A 91 -3.99 15.96 -4.88
N ASP A 92 -3.14 16.57 -5.68
CA ASP A 92 -3.32 16.66 -7.13
C ASP A 92 -2.91 15.32 -7.75
N PRO A 93 -3.82 14.62 -8.44
CA PRO A 93 -3.51 13.33 -9.03
C PRO A 93 -2.30 13.36 -9.97
N SER A 94 -2.14 14.43 -10.73
CA SER A 94 -1.03 14.54 -11.68
C SER A 94 0.32 14.66 -10.99
N LYS A 95 0.38 15.42 -9.90
CA LYS A 95 1.60 15.55 -9.10
C LYS A 95 1.93 14.22 -8.42
N LEU A 96 0.92 13.59 -7.84
CA LEU A 96 1.08 12.32 -7.14
C LEU A 96 1.52 11.22 -8.12
N LYS A 97 0.95 11.19 -9.30
CA LYS A 97 1.36 10.26 -10.36
C LYS A 97 2.84 10.45 -10.71
N ARG A 98 3.29 11.70 -10.79
CA ARG A 98 4.67 12.02 -11.11
C ARG A 98 5.62 11.50 -10.02
N ASP A 99 5.23 11.68 -8.77
CA ASP A 99 6.02 11.20 -7.64
C ASP A 99 6.10 9.67 -7.61
N ILE A 100 4.99 9.00 -7.85
CA ILE A 100 4.95 7.54 -7.94
C ILE A 100 5.82 7.05 -9.09
N THR A 101 5.78 7.71 -10.23
CA THR A 101 6.62 7.36 -11.38
C THR A 101 8.11 7.46 -11.02
N ARG A 102 8.49 8.48 -10.28
CA ARG A 102 9.88 8.62 -9.81
C ARG A 102 10.28 7.49 -8.88
N LEU A 103 9.40 7.13 -7.95
CA LEU A 103 9.64 6.02 -7.04
C LEU A 103 9.80 4.70 -7.79
N LEU A 104 8.95 4.45 -8.76
CA LEU A 104 9.01 3.24 -9.57
C LEU A 104 10.31 3.14 -10.38
N ARG A 105 10.78 4.25 -10.91
CA ARG A 105 12.07 4.29 -11.62
C ARG A 105 13.24 4.01 -10.67
N ALA A 106 13.24 4.68 -9.53
CA ALA A 106 14.31 4.54 -8.56
C ALA A 106 14.39 3.12 -8.00
N SER A 107 13.28 2.43 -7.93
CA SER A 107 13.18 1.09 -7.34
C SER A 107 13.11 -0.04 -8.36
N GLY A 108 13.41 0.23 -9.63
CA GLY A 108 13.25 -0.77 -10.69
C GLY A 108 13.88 -2.11 -10.40
N GLY A 109 15.16 -2.13 -10.07
CA GLY A 109 15.87 -3.37 -9.73
C GLY A 109 15.54 -3.88 -8.34
N TRP A 110 15.42 -2.96 -7.40
CA TRP A 110 15.09 -3.28 -6.02
C TRP A 110 13.70 -3.89 -5.88
N ASP A 111 12.74 -3.35 -6.61
CA ASP A 111 11.37 -3.84 -6.60
C ASP A 111 11.30 -5.32 -7.04
N GLN A 112 12.07 -5.67 -8.07
CA GLN A 112 12.14 -7.07 -8.53
C GLN A 112 12.74 -7.98 -7.48
N ALA A 113 13.79 -7.53 -6.84
CA ALA A 113 14.45 -8.29 -5.76
C ALA A 113 13.50 -8.52 -4.60
N GLY A 114 12.74 -7.50 -4.22
CA GLY A 114 11.75 -7.61 -3.16
C GLY A 114 10.67 -8.63 -3.47
N ARG A 115 10.15 -8.59 -4.68
CA ARG A 115 9.13 -9.54 -5.11
C ARG A 115 9.67 -10.97 -5.14
N GLN A 116 10.88 -11.14 -5.62
CA GLN A 116 11.48 -12.46 -5.71
C GLN A 116 11.70 -13.05 -4.31
N ALA A 117 12.09 -12.22 -3.37
CA ALA A 117 12.26 -12.66 -1.99
C ALA A 117 10.93 -13.15 -1.40
N LEU A 118 9.85 -12.42 -1.64
CA LEU A 118 8.52 -12.81 -1.16
C LEU A 118 8.03 -14.12 -1.79
N ILE A 119 8.33 -14.33 -3.05
CA ILE A 119 7.94 -15.57 -3.75
C ILE A 119 8.72 -16.77 -3.19
N ASN A 120 10.00 -16.57 -2.90
CA ASN A 120 10.89 -17.64 -2.49
C ASN A 120 10.80 -17.97 -1.00
N ASP A 121 10.16 -17.12 -0.21
CA ASP A 121 10.02 -17.30 1.24
C ASP A 121 8.57 -17.61 1.59
N PRO A 122 8.23 -18.86 1.89
CA PRO A 122 6.87 -19.21 2.24
C PRO A 122 6.35 -18.47 3.47
N LEU A 123 7.21 -18.16 4.41
CA LEU A 123 6.81 -17.43 5.61
C LEU A 123 6.46 -15.99 5.30
N ALA A 124 7.23 -15.36 4.43
CA ALA A 124 6.95 -14.00 4.00
C ALA A 124 5.66 -13.95 3.21
N SER A 125 5.44 -14.91 2.32
CA SER A 125 4.22 -14.96 1.52
C SER A 125 2.98 -15.25 2.37
N ALA A 126 3.16 -15.90 3.51
CA ALA A 126 2.08 -16.15 4.45
C ALA A 126 1.78 -14.94 5.33
N GLY A 127 2.43 -13.82 5.09
CA GLY A 127 2.22 -12.62 5.89
C GLY A 127 2.94 -12.64 7.22
N ALA A 128 3.96 -13.44 7.33
CA ALA A 128 4.74 -13.46 8.56
C ALA A 128 5.35 -12.09 8.84
N PRO A 129 5.37 -11.67 10.08
CA PRO A 129 5.94 -10.39 10.42
C PRO A 129 7.43 -10.36 10.12
N ALA A 130 7.98 -9.19 10.18
CA ALA A 130 9.36 -8.94 9.85
C ALA A 130 10.38 -9.67 10.74
N SER A 131 9.93 -10.53 11.58
CA SER A 131 10.83 -11.39 12.36
C SER A 131 11.75 -12.21 11.46
N ALA A 132 11.34 -12.47 10.27
CA ALA A 132 12.17 -13.19 9.33
C ALA A 132 13.56 -12.58 9.13
N PRO A 133 13.70 -11.28 9.10
CA PRO A 133 15.03 -10.70 8.94
C PRO A 133 16.02 -11.08 10.02
N ALA A 134 15.53 -11.34 11.19
CA ALA A 134 16.42 -11.72 12.27
C ALA A 134 17.10 -13.06 11.98
N ALA A 135 16.41 -13.94 11.34
CA ALA A 135 16.95 -15.24 11.02
C ALA A 135 18.16 -15.18 10.09
N PRO A 136 18.11 -14.42 9.02
CA PRO A 136 19.30 -14.31 8.19
C PRO A 136 20.49 -13.68 8.92
N ALA A 137 20.20 -12.75 9.79
CA ALA A 137 21.26 -12.13 10.54
C ALA A 137 21.98 -13.13 11.45
N SER A 138 21.31 -14.13 11.88
CA SER A 138 21.90 -15.15 12.76
C SER A 138 22.77 -16.14 12.00
N ARG A 139 22.76 -16.10 10.72
CA ARG A 139 23.57 -17.03 9.97
C ARG A 139 25.00 -16.57 9.86
N PRO A 140 25.95 -17.37 10.19
CA PRO A 140 27.36 -17.06 10.07
C PRO A 140 27.81 -17.02 8.62
#